data_07399fa9addcccda3c0632ca2ac8af3b
#
_entry.id   07399fa9addcccda3c0632ca2ac8af3b
#
_cell.length_a   1.000
_cell.length_b   1.000
_cell.length_c   1.000
_cell.angle_alpha   90.00
_cell.angle_beta   90.00
_cell.angle_gamma   90.00
#
_symmetry.space_group_name_H-M   'P 1'
#
loop_
_entity.id
_entity.type
_entity.pdbx_description
1 polymer ?
#
loop_
_entity_poly.entity_id
_entity_poly.type
_entity_poly.pdbx_seq_one_letter_code
_entity_poly.pdbx_strand_id
1 'polypeptide(L)'
;MKKVRAIVSLLLALTLALSLTACGGQANSEPEQPETQEEQTAAEINLYVLSGPTGIGAMNLWAASDAGETKNTYHITMPGANDEVVAALSKGDADIAAVATNLAATLYNKTDGGVTVLAVNTLGVLSLLSNGQEAATVSELKGKTIYAPGQGANPEYILRYVLSGNGLDPDKDVTLRFVGEGSELLTVWQSDPEAVILAPQPVATSILMQNENAKTLFDMTEEWDKIAGGDSTLMMGCVIVRNEFLQANPGAVELFLQEYAASIEKARSDVEGTAVLCEQYGLIPKAALAQKAIPSCGLTFVTGAEMKTGLSGYLQVMFDANPKSVGGALPGDDFYYGA
;
A
#
# COMPACT_ATOMS: atom_id res chain seq x y z
N MET A 1 -67.84 40.10 15.20
CA MET A 1 -68.22 40.92 14.04
C MET A 1 -67.18 40.58 12.97
N LYS A 2 -67.53 39.64 12.15
CA LYS A 2 -68.07 39.76 10.77
C LYS A 2 -67.03 40.43 9.82
N LYS A 3 -66.56 39.57 8.86
CA LYS A 3 -66.09 39.88 7.52
C LYS A 3 -64.63 40.39 7.46
N VAL A 4 -63.69 39.61 6.95
CA VAL A 4 -63.43 39.40 5.53
C VAL A 4 -62.80 38.06 5.31
N ARG A 5 -63.55 37.12 4.81
CA ARG A 5 -63.10 35.92 4.10
C ARG A 5 -63.24 36.24 2.60
N ALA A 6 -62.39 35.59 1.81
CA ALA A 6 -62.38 35.56 0.34
C ALA A 6 -61.67 36.76 -0.30
N ILE A 7 -60.54 36.46 -0.87
CA ILE A 7 -59.99 36.82 -2.19
C ILE A 7 -58.53 36.39 -2.18
N VAL A 8 -58.26 35.11 -2.30
CA VAL A 8 -57.01 34.54 -2.85
C VAL A 8 -57.35 33.17 -3.41
N SER A 9 -58.08 33.20 -4.48
CA SER A 9 -58.25 32.01 -5.33
C SER A 9 -58.77 32.52 -6.64
N LEU A 10 -57.93 33.04 -7.50
CA LEU A 10 -58.17 33.18 -8.96
C LEU A 10 -57.06 34.05 -9.58
N LEU A 11 -55.92 33.45 -9.87
CA LEU A 11 -54.94 33.99 -10.83
C LEU A 11 -53.98 32.85 -11.18
N LEU A 12 -54.54 31.80 -11.68
CA LEU A 12 -53.83 30.75 -12.39
C LEU A 12 -54.64 30.48 -13.67
N ALA A 13 -54.36 31.21 -14.67
CA ALA A 13 -54.63 30.87 -16.09
C ALA A 13 -54.51 32.13 -16.93
N LEU A 14 -53.68 32.07 -17.92
CA LEU A 14 -53.68 32.89 -19.12
C LEU A 14 -52.45 33.78 -19.29
N THR A 15 -51.37 33.19 -19.77
CA THR A 15 -50.56 33.80 -20.84
C THR A 15 -49.91 32.68 -21.64
N LEU A 16 -50.70 32.10 -22.51
CA LEU A 16 -50.23 31.39 -23.69
C LEU A 16 -50.43 32.35 -24.84
N ALA A 17 -49.41 32.65 -25.58
CA ALA A 17 -49.38 32.91 -27.01
C ALA A 17 -48.43 34.06 -27.43
N LEU A 18 -47.66 33.71 -28.40
CA LEU A 18 -46.99 34.48 -29.45
C LEU A 18 -45.66 35.20 -29.14
N SER A 19 -44.61 34.58 -29.62
CA SER A 19 -43.79 35.22 -30.67
C SER A 19 -42.96 34.17 -31.39
N LEU A 20 -43.33 33.83 -32.59
CA LEU A 20 -42.54 33.20 -33.65
C LEU A 20 -41.60 34.26 -34.24
N THR A 21 -40.44 33.74 -34.70
CA THR A 21 -39.51 34.27 -35.70
C THR A 21 -38.23 34.89 -35.19
N ALA A 22 -37.14 34.13 -35.32
CA ALA A 22 -36.05 34.46 -36.27
C ALA A 22 -34.92 33.40 -36.22
N CYS A 23 -34.54 32.97 -37.36
CA CYS A 23 -33.51 32.06 -37.82
C CYS A 23 -32.13 32.14 -37.14
N GLY A 24 -31.47 30.95 -37.00
CA GLY A 24 -30.09 30.81 -37.42
C GLY A 24 -29.14 30.37 -36.29
N GLY A 25 -28.69 29.12 -36.29
CA GLY A 25 -27.55 28.68 -35.54
C GLY A 25 -27.76 27.32 -34.86
N GLN A 26 -27.50 26.25 -35.61
CA GLN A 26 -27.46 24.90 -35.10
C GLN A 26 -26.19 24.76 -34.21
N ALA A 27 -26.38 24.78 -32.90
CA ALA A 27 -25.43 24.18 -31.96
C ALA A 27 -26.09 22.91 -31.45
N ASN A 28 -25.58 21.78 -31.89
CA ASN A 28 -25.88 20.47 -31.29
C ASN A 28 -25.37 20.48 -29.84
N SER A 29 -26.23 20.77 -28.91
CA SER A 29 -26.03 20.33 -27.54
C SER A 29 -26.57 18.90 -27.44
N GLU A 30 -25.67 17.94 -27.46
CA GLU A 30 -25.94 16.58 -27.00
C GLU A 30 -26.52 16.68 -25.58
N PRO A 31 -27.58 15.95 -25.25
CA PRO A 31 -28.07 15.91 -23.88
C PRO A 31 -26.98 15.22 -23.03
N GLU A 32 -26.44 15.92 -22.03
CA GLU A 32 -25.69 15.30 -20.95
C GLU A 32 -26.53 14.15 -20.39
N GLN A 33 -26.08 12.93 -20.63
CA GLN A 33 -26.58 11.76 -19.91
C GLN A 33 -26.37 12.02 -18.40
N PRO A 34 -27.38 11.81 -17.55
CA PRO A 34 -27.18 11.82 -16.13
C PRO A 34 -26.09 10.73 -15.83
N GLU A 35 -24.99 11.12 -15.25
CA GLU A 35 -24.09 10.18 -14.60
C GLU A 35 -24.94 9.37 -13.63
N THR A 36 -25.19 8.13 -13.95
CA THR A 36 -25.74 7.16 -13.02
C THR A 36 -24.71 7.04 -11.90
N GLN A 37 -24.94 7.72 -10.78
CA GLN A 37 -24.28 7.39 -9.53
C GLN A 37 -24.67 5.93 -9.26
N GLU A 38 -23.72 5.01 -9.47
CA GLU A 38 -23.89 3.64 -9.01
C GLU A 38 -24.12 3.71 -7.49
N GLU A 39 -25.26 3.19 -7.06
CA GLU A 39 -25.63 3.16 -5.66
C GLU A 39 -24.57 2.32 -4.93
N GLN A 40 -23.76 2.95 -4.06
CA GLN A 40 -22.71 2.27 -3.29
C GLN A 40 -23.39 1.28 -2.34
N THR A 41 -23.48 0.03 -2.76
CA THR A 41 -24.10 -1.05 -1.99
C THR A 41 -23.03 -1.70 -1.10
N ALA A 42 -23.27 -1.69 0.21
CA ALA A 42 -22.40 -2.37 1.18
C ALA A 42 -22.46 -3.89 1.03
N ALA A 43 -21.37 -4.58 1.37
CA ALA A 43 -21.27 -6.03 1.36
C ALA A 43 -20.51 -6.56 2.58
N GLU A 44 -20.56 -7.88 2.75
CA GLU A 44 -19.63 -8.60 3.63
C GLU A 44 -18.31 -8.81 2.87
N ILE A 45 -17.20 -8.50 3.51
CA ILE A 45 -15.84 -8.56 2.95
C ILE A 45 -14.94 -9.39 3.84
N ASN A 46 -14.38 -10.47 3.31
CA ASN A 46 -13.31 -11.24 3.95
C ASN A 46 -11.97 -10.58 3.63
N LEU A 47 -11.44 -9.78 4.57
CA LEU A 47 -10.20 -9.03 4.43
C LEU A 47 -9.03 -9.77 5.09
N TYR A 48 -8.03 -10.15 4.31
CA TYR A 48 -6.80 -10.75 4.79
C TYR A 48 -5.68 -9.72 4.86
N VAL A 49 -4.99 -9.64 5.98
CA VAL A 49 -3.98 -8.61 6.25
C VAL A 49 -2.69 -9.27 6.71
N LEU A 50 -1.63 -9.20 5.90
CA LEU A 50 -0.31 -9.67 6.30
C LEU A 50 0.27 -8.82 7.43
N SER A 51 1.02 -9.47 8.33
CA SER A 51 1.74 -8.79 9.40
C SER A 51 2.82 -7.85 8.87
N GLY A 52 3.27 -6.90 9.71
CA GLY A 52 4.28 -5.89 9.37
C GLY A 52 3.67 -4.57 8.88
N PRO A 53 4.48 -3.70 8.24
CA PRO A 53 4.04 -2.35 7.83
C PRO A 53 2.79 -2.33 6.96
N THR A 54 2.66 -3.29 6.02
CA THR A 54 1.50 -3.43 5.14
C THR A 54 0.18 -3.61 5.92
N GLY A 55 0.24 -4.22 7.11
CA GLY A 55 -0.94 -4.43 7.95
C GLY A 55 -1.36 -3.21 8.76
N ILE A 56 -0.45 -2.27 9.02
CA ILE A 56 -0.75 -1.11 9.90
C ILE A 56 -1.90 -0.29 9.33
N GLY A 57 -1.97 -0.13 8.00
CA GLY A 57 -3.03 0.61 7.33
C GLY A 57 -4.45 0.10 7.60
N ALA A 58 -4.61 -1.18 7.97
CA ALA A 58 -5.90 -1.79 8.26
C ALA A 58 -6.33 -1.66 9.74
N MET A 59 -5.45 -1.25 10.66
CA MET A 59 -5.73 -1.34 12.11
C MET A 59 -6.89 -0.47 12.56
N ASN A 60 -7.00 0.76 12.04
CA ASN A 60 -8.11 1.64 12.37
C ASN A 60 -9.42 1.20 11.69
N LEU A 61 -9.34 0.59 10.49
CA LEU A 61 -10.50 -0.04 9.85
C LEU A 61 -10.99 -1.23 10.67
N TRP A 62 -10.08 -2.06 11.20
CA TRP A 62 -10.43 -3.17 12.07
C TRP A 62 -11.17 -2.70 13.32
N ALA A 63 -10.62 -1.69 14.00
CA ALA A 63 -11.25 -1.11 15.18
C ALA A 63 -12.63 -0.51 14.88
N ALA A 64 -12.76 0.20 13.76
CA ALA A 64 -14.05 0.76 13.32
C ALA A 64 -15.07 -0.36 12.98
N SER A 65 -14.62 -1.44 12.35
CA SER A 65 -15.46 -2.61 12.07
C SER A 65 -15.98 -3.26 13.35
N ASP A 66 -15.08 -3.50 14.34
CA ASP A 66 -15.47 -4.08 15.63
C ASP A 66 -16.46 -3.17 16.40
N ALA A 67 -16.36 -1.86 16.19
CA ALA A 67 -17.30 -0.88 16.76
C ALA A 67 -18.62 -0.74 15.98
N GLY A 68 -18.75 -1.37 14.81
CA GLY A 68 -19.92 -1.25 13.94
C GLY A 68 -20.05 0.12 13.26
N GLU A 69 -18.92 0.81 13.06
CA GLU A 69 -18.84 2.17 12.49
C GLU A 69 -18.55 2.18 10.98
N THR A 70 -18.33 1.01 10.38
CA THR A 70 -18.09 0.86 8.94
C THR A 70 -19.39 0.66 8.16
N LYS A 71 -19.38 1.02 6.88
CA LYS A 71 -20.50 0.77 5.97
C LYS A 71 -20.53 -0.68 5.50
N ASN A 72 -19.35 -1.20 5.09
CA ASN A 72 -19.21 -2.64 4.84
C ASN A 72 -19.12 -3.42 6.15
N THR A 73 -19.42 -4.71 6.10
CA THR A 73 -19.15 -5.66 7.19
C THR A 73 -17.84 -6.37 6.90
N TYR A 74 -16.86 -6.29 7.81
CA TYR A 74 -15.55 -6.91 7.60
C TYR A 74 -15.32 -8.11 8.48
N HIS A 75 -14.83 -9.20 7.87
CA HIS A 75 -14.26 -10.36 8.56
C HIS A 75 -12.75 -10.32 8.34
N ILE A 76 -12.01 -9.76 9.33
CA ILE A 76 -10.59 -9.49 9.18
C ILE A 76 -9.77 -10.64 9.74
N THR A 77 -8.87 -11.18 8.93
CA THR A 77 -7.97 -12.28 9.28
C THR A 77 -6.52 -11.85 9.07
N MET A 78 -5.65 -12.12 10.05
CA MET A 78 -4.21 -11.92 9.95
C MET A 78 -3.53 -13.30 9.88
N PRO A 79 -3.21 -13.79 8.66
CA PRO A 79 -2.57 -15.08 8.47
C PRO A 79 -1.10 -15.06 8.93
N GLY A 80 -0.59 -16.22 9.30
CA GLY A 80 0.78 -16.38 9.74
C GLY A 80 1.81 -16.38 8.61
N ALA A 81 1.38 -16.65 7.35
CA ALA A 81 2.26 -16.79 6.21
C ALA A 81 1.59 -16.36 4.89
N ASN A 82 2.43 -16.00 3.91
CA ASN A 82 1.99 -15.62 2.56
C ASN A 82 1.18 -16.74 1.87
N ASP A 83 1.56 -18.00 2.08
CA ASP A 83 0.89 -19.14 1.43
C ASP A 83 -0.57 -19.30 1.89
N GLU A 84 -0.91 -18.88 3.11
CA GLU A 84 -2.28 -18.88 3.61
C GLU A 84 -3.15 -17.85 2.86
N VAL A 85 -2.60 -16.65 2.57
CA VAL A 85 -3.28 -15.62 1.76
C VAL A 85 -3.50 -16.13 0.34
N VAL A 86 -2.46 -16.73 -0.27
CA VAL A 86 -2.53 -17.31 -1.61
C VAL A 86 -3.62 -18.37 -1.68
N ALA A 87 -3.68 -19.26 -0.68
CA ALA A 87 -4.68 -20.31 -0.61
C ALA A 87 -6.10 -19.75 -0.43
N ALA A 88 -6.27 -18.74 0.45
CA ALA A 88 -7.56 -18.12 0.72
C ALA A 88 -8.12 -17.41 -0.53
N LEU A 89 -7.32 -16.60 -1.21
CA LEU A 89 -7.72 -15.93 -2.46
C LEU A 89 -8.08 -16.95 -3.57
N SER A 90 -7.26 -18.01 -3.70
CA SER A 90 -7.51 -19.04 -4.74
C SER A 90 -8.77 -19.86 -4.49
N LYS A 91 -9.20 -20.02 -3.24
CA LYS A 91 -10.44 -20.74 -2.86
C LYS A 91 -11.68 -19.82 -2.81
N GLY A 92 -11.50 -18.51 -2.84
CA GLY A 92 -12.57 -17.55 -2.62
C GLY A 92 -12.90 -17.31 -1.15
N ASP A 93 -12.06 -17.76 -0.21
CA ASP A 93 -12.20 -17.51 1.23
C ASP A 93 -11.77 -16.08 1.61
N ALA A 94 -10.95 -15.43 0.79
CA ALA A 94 -10.58 -14.02 0.86
C ALA A 94 -11.12 -13.25 -0.33
N ASP A 95 -11.69 -12.06 -0.10
CA ASP A 95 -12.18 -11.16 -1.14
C ASP A 95 -11.15 -10.06 -1.43
N ILE A 96 -10.59 -9.50 -0.38
CA ILE A 96 -9.55 -8.44 -0.42
C ILE A 96 -8.37 -8.87 0.46
N ALA A 97 -7.15 -8.54 0.03
CA ALA A 97 -5.98 -8.79 0.85
C ALA A 97 -4.94 -7.65 0.78
N ALA A 98 -4.35 -7.31 1.95
CA ALA A 98 -3.19 -6.44 2.04
C ALA A 98 -1.91 -7.29 2.03
N VAL A 99 -1.10 -7.15 0.97
CA VAL A 99 0.02 -8.03 0.65
C VAL A 99 1.23 -7.27 0.13
N ALA A 100 2.38 -7.94 0.03
CA ALA A 100 3.54 -7.40 -0.70
C ALA A 100 3.23 -7.31 -2.20
N THR A 101 3.70 -6.24 -2.85
CA THR A 101 3.41 -5.96 -4.27
C THR A 101 3.92 -7.02 -5.24
N ASN A 102 5.08 -7.61 -4.96
CA ASN A 102 5.59 -8.73 -5.76
C ASN A 102 4.77 -10.02 -5.59
N LEU A 103 4.16 -10.24 -4.41
CA LEU A 103 3.22 -11.32 -4.20
C LEU A 103 1.93 -11.07 -4.99
N ALA A 104 1.44 -9.83 -5.03
CA ALA A 104 0.30 -9.44 -5.85
C ALA A 104 0.53 -9.76 -7.34
N ALA A 105 1.71 -9.39 -7.90
CA ALA A 105 2.09 -9.72 -9.27
C ALA A 105 2.20 -11.23 -9.50
N THR A 106 2.75 -11.96 -8.53
CA THR A 106 2.83 -13.43 -8.58
C THR A 106 1.44 -14.06 -8.57
N LEU A 107 0.51 -13.56 -7.76
CA LEU A 107 -0.88 -14.02 -7.72
C LEU A 107 -1.59 -13.74 -9.04
N TYR A 108 -1.45 -12.52 -9.59
CA TYR A 108 -2.00 -12.17 -10.89
C TYR A 108 -1.59 -13.19 -11.97
N ASN A 109 -0.29 -13.48 -12.07
CA ASN A 109 0.22 -14.44 -13.05
C ASN A 109 -0.25 -15.88 -12.79
N LYS A 110 -0.33 -16.31 -11.52
CA LYS A 110 -0.77 -17.66 -11.16
C LYS A 110 -2.27 -17.88 -11.34
N THR A 111 -3.06 -16.82 -11.28
CA THR A 111 -4.54 -16.87 -11.40
C THR A 111 -5.03 -16.42 -12.77
N ASP A 112 -4.11 -16.23 -13.73
CA ASP A 112 -4.43 -15.75 -15.08
C ASP A 112 -5.25 -14.46 -15.08
N GLY A 113 -4.76 -13.46 -14.32
CA GLY A 113 -5.42 -12.16 -14.16
C GLY A 113 -6.55 -12.14 -13.13
N GLY A 114 -6.60 -13.11 -12.20
CA GLY A 114 -7.71 -13.24 -11.24
C GLY A 114 -7.73 -12.23 -10.10
N VAL A 115 -6.73 -11.35 -9.97
CA VAL A 115 -6.64 -10.30 -8.94
C VAL A 115 -6.26 -8.95 -9.53
N THR A 116 -6.74 -7.87 -8.92
CA THR A 116 -6.44 -6.48 -9.30
C THR A 116 -5.92 -5.71 -8.08
N VAL A 117 -4.89 -4.88 -8.26
CA VAL A 117 -4.39 -3.96 -7.21
C VAL A 117 -5.30 -2.76 -7.12
N LEU A 118 -5.89 -2.54 -5.94
CA LEU A 118 -6.78 -1.42 -5.64
C LEU A 118 -6.01 -0.15 -5.26
N ALA A 119 -5.00 -0.31 -4.40
CA ALA A 119 -4.17 0.77 -3.90
C ALA A 119 -2.80 0.26 -3.45
N VAL A 120 -1.78 1.10 -3.54
CA VAL A 120 -0.52 0.93 -2.79
C VAL A 120 -0.72 1.54 -1.41
N ASN A 121 -0.45 0.75 -0.36
CA ASN A 121 -0.65 1.15 1.02
C ASN A 121 0.66 1.33 1.80
N THR A 122 1.80 0.90 1.22
CA THR A 122 3.10 0.95 1.89
C THR A 122 4.20 1.19 0.86
N LEU A 123 4.98 2.24 1.05
CA LEU A 123 6.20 2.52 0.31
C LEU A 123 7.38 1.67 0.84
N GLY A 124 8.61 2.11 0.64
CA GLY A 124 9.78 1.43 1.20
C GLY A 124 9.78 1.43 2.73
N VAL A 125 10.29 0.35 3.29
CA VAL A 125 10.35 0.12 4.75
C VAL A 125 11.72 -0.39 5.20
N LEU A 126 12.71 -0.28 4.32
CA LEU A 126 14.06 -0.80 4.55
C LEU A 126 15.03 0.34 4.85
N SER A 127 15.90 0.11 5.82
CA SER A 127 16.98 1.04 6.15
C SER A 127 18.32 0.30 6.28
N LEU A 128 19.40 0.94 5.84
CA LEU A 128 20.76 0.50 6.16
C LEU A 128 21.19 1.14 7.48
N LEU A 129 21.58 0.30 8.44
CA LEU A 129 21.98 0.69 9.77
C LEU A 129 23.47 0.37 10.01
N SER A 130 24.13 1.19 10.84
CA SER A 130 25.48 0.96 11.34
C SER A 130 25.56 0.98 12.85
N ASN A 131 26.63 0.42 13.39
CA ASN A 131 26.95 0.48 14.83
C ASN A 131 27.94 1.64 15.09
N GLY A 132 27.49 2.86 14.81
CA GLY A 132 28.28 4.08 15.04
C GLY A 132 29.18 4.52 13.89
N GLN A 133 29.37 3.70 12.84
CA GLN A 133 30.09 4.13 11.65
C GLN A 133 29.25 5.14 10.87
N GLU A 134 29.94 5.99 10.12
CA GLU A 134 29.31 6.99 9.26
C GLU A 134 29.66 6.70 7.78
N ALA A 135 28.74 6.98 6.89
CA ALA A 135 28.95 7.01 5.46
C ALA A 135 28.09 8.15 4.89
N ALA A 136 28.70 8.99 4.08
CA ALA A 136 28.01 10.11 3.44
C ALA A 136 27.27 9.68 2.16
N THR A 137 27.74 8.61 1.52
CA THR A 137 27.19 8.06 0.28
C THR A 137 27.20 6.54 0.32
N VAL A 138 26.29 5.92 -0.43
CA VAL A 138 26.22 4.46 -0.56
C VAL A 138 27.51 3.87 -1.14
N SER A 139 28.23 4.59 -2.01
CA SER A 139 29.51 4.15 -2.57
C SER A 139 30.62 3.95 -1.51
N GLU A 140 30.52 4.59 -0.33
CA GLU A 140 31.47 4.40 0.79
C GLU A 140 31.27 3.05 1.50
N LEU A 141 30.24 2.30 1.17
CA LEU A 141 30.04 0.92 1.65
C LEU A 141 30.98 -0.08 0.98
N LYS A 142 31.83 0.34 0.05
CA LYS A 142 32.84 -0.52 -0.58
C LYS A 142 33.72 -1.21 0.45
N GLY A 143 33.83 -2.53 0.32
CA GLY A 143 34.59 -3.40 1.25
C GLY A 143 33.86 -3.76 2.54
N LYS A 144 32.65 -3.24 2.78
CA LYS A 144 31.85 -3.56 3.97
C LYS A 144 31.12 -4.88 3.82
N THR A 145 30.85 -5.52 4.96
CA THR A 145 29.89 -6.63 5.06
C THR A 145 28.52 -6.07 5.35
N ILE A 146 27.51 -6.48 4.56
CA ILE A 146 26.10 -6.08 4.71
C ILE A 146 25.29 -7.34 5.02
N TYR A 147 24.64 -7.35 6.18
CA TYR A 147 23.69 -8.39 6.55
C TYR A 147 22.29 -7.96 6.13
N ALA A 148 21.53 -8.88 5.50
CA ALA A 148 20.20 -8.62 5.00
C ALA A 148 19.28 -9.84 5.22
N PRO A 149 17.98 -9.66 5.45
CA PRO A 149 17.03 -10.75 5.40
C PRO A 149 16.60 -11.03 3.96
N GLY A 150 15.92 -12.16 3.72
CA GLY A 150 15.19 -12.39 2.48
C GLY A 150 16.06 -12.64 1.26
N GLN A 151 16.99 -13.58 1.35
CA GLN A 151 17.74 -14.06 0.19
C GLN A 151 16.78 -14.57 -0.90
N GLY A 152 16.96 -14.10 -2.15
CA GLY A 152 16.06 -14.41 -3.26
C GLY A 152 14.70 -13.72 -3.20
N ALA A 153 14.55 -12.68 -2.35
CA ALA A 153 13.33 -11.92 -2.16
C ALA A 153 13.58 -10.40 -2.28
N ASN A 154 12.51 -9.61 -2.13
CA ASN A 154 12.55 -8.15 -2.31
C ASN A 154 13.71 -7.43 -1.61
N PRO A 155 14.03 -7.69 -0.33
CA PRO A 155 15.13 -6.98 0.34
C PRO A 155 16.46 -7.12 -0.38
N GLU A 156 16.80 -8.31 -0.90
CA GLU A 156 18.03 -8.52 -1.66
C GLU A 156 18.00 -7.74 -2.97
N TYR A 157 16.92 -7.81 -3.74
CA TYR A 157 16.86 -7.13 -5.05
C TYR A 157 16.91 -5.61 -4.91
N ILE A 158 16.22 -5.07 -3.91
CA ILE A 158 16.26 -3.64 -3.58
C ILE A 158 17.69 -3.22 -3.22
N LEU A 159 18.35 -3.96 -2.34
CA LEU A 159 19.74 -3.68 -1.93
C LEU A 159 20.68 -3.71 -3.15
N ARG A 160 20.60 -4.73 -3.99
CA ARG A 160 21.41 -4.86 -5.20
C ARG A 160 21.18 -3.72 -6.19
N TYR A 161 19.93 -3.32 -6.39
CA TYR A 161 19.57 -2.18 -7.23
C TYR A 161 20.20 -0.88 -6.71
N VAL A 162 20.07 -0.61 -5.41
CA VAL A 162 20.64 0.61 -4.80
C VAL A 162 22.16 0.59 -4.84
N LEU A 163 22.82 -0.52 -4.54
CA LEU A 163 24.29 -0.64 -4.63
C LEU A 163 24.75 -0.38 -6.07
N SER A 164 24.14 -1.05 -7.05
CA SER A 164 24.50 -0.92 -8.46
C SER A 164 24.29 0.50 -9.00
N GLY A 165 23.16 1.13 -8.66
CA GLY A 165 22.86 2.52 -9.03
C GLY A 165 23.83 3.55 -8.44
N ASN A 166 24.50 3.18 -7.33
CA ASN A 166 25.58 3.99 -6.72
C ASN A 166 26.99 3.55 -7.13
N GLY A 167 27.11 2.75 -8.22
CA GLY A 167 28.39 2.36 -8.81
C GLY A 167 29.14 1.25 -8.08
N LEU A 168 28.49 0.52 -7.19
CA LEU A 168 29.05 -0.66 -6.55
C LEU A 168 28.58 -1.95 -7.23
N ASP A 169 29.52 -2.88 -7.48
CA ASP A 169 29.19 -4.24 -7.87
C ASP A 169 28.80 -5.05 -6.61
N PRO A 170 27.52 -5.46 -6.45
CA PRO A 170 27.07 -6.15 -5.23
C PRO A 170 27.78 -7.48 -4.95
N ASP A 171 28.40 -8.08 -5.97
CA ASP A 171 29.07 -9.38 -5.84
C ASP A 171 30.60 -9.25 -5.65
N LYS A 172 31.17 -8.04 -5.82
CA LYS A 172 32.62 -7.82 -5.73
C LYS A 172 33.02 -6.72 -4.76
N ASP A 173 32.21 -5.64 -4.68
CA ASP A 173 32.58 -4.46 -3.92
C ASP A 173 32.11 -4.50 -2.47
N VAL A 174 31.15 -5.37 -2.14
CA VAL A 174 30.64 -5.60 -0.78
C VAL A 174 30.55 -7.10 -0.51
N THR A 175 30.41 -7.48 0.77
CA THR A 175 30.12 -8.86 1.16
C THR A 175 28.69 -8.95 1.65
N LEU A 176 27.79 -9.54 0.86
CA LEU A 176 26.39 -9.77 1.28
C LEU A 176 26.30 -11.06 2.10
N ARG A 177 25.69 -10.96 3.29
CA ARG A 177 25.37 -12.07 4.16
C ARG A 177 23.88 -12.07 4.45
N PHE A 178 23.24 -13.22 4.25
CA PHE A 178 21.79 -13.34 4.43
C PHE A 178 21.47 -14.08 5.73
N VAL A 179 20.46 -13.57 6.44
CA VAL A 179 19.86 -14.20 7.63
C VAL A 179 18.49 -14.78 7.25
N GLY A 180 18.06 -15.81 7.97
CA GLY A 180 16.76 -16.45 7.71
C GLY A 180 15.59 -15.54 8.05
N GLU A 181 15.70 -14.88 9.20
CA GLU A 181 14.65 -13.99 9.69
C GLU A 181 15.21 -12.64 10.15
N GLY A 182 14.37 -11.57 10.04
CA GLY A 182 14.76 -10.22 10.45
C GLY A 182 15.15 -10.11 11.93
N SER A 183 14.63 -10.96 12.80
CA SER A 183 14.97 -11.03 14.22
C SER A 183 16.44 -11.39 14.48
N GLU A 184 17.08 -12.15 13.60
CA GLU A 184 18.50 -12.51 13.71
C GLU A 184 19.40 -11.27 13.56
N LEU A 185 18.94 -10.24 12.87
CA LEU A 185 19.67 -8.97 12.71
C LEU A 185 19.94 -8.27 14.05
N LEU A 186 19.12 -8.49 15.07
CA LEU A 186 19.29 -7.90 16.42
C LEU A 186 20.61 -8.28 17.08
N THR A 187 21.21 -9.39 16.69
CA THR A 187 22.43 -9.94 17.31
C THR A 187 23.67 -9.86 16.42
N VAL A 188 23.55 -9.39 15.17
CA VAL A 188 24.67 -9.34 14.22
C VAL A 188 25.88 -8.60 14.79
N TRP A 189 25.67 -7.44 15.41
CA TRP A 189 26.78 -6.63 15.94
C TRP A 189 27.46 -7.22 17.18
N GLN A 190 26.91 -8.28 17.78
CA GLN A 190 27.62 -9.03 18.82
C GLN A 190 28.81 -9.84 18.26
N SER A 191 28.70 -10.29 17.02
CA SER A 191 29.70 -11.08 16.31
C SER A 191 30.50 -10.32 15.26
N ASP A 192 29.89 -9.29 14.66
CA ASP A 192 30.48 -8.45 13.61
C ASP A 192 30.12 -6.96 13.85
N PRO A 193 30.85 -6.28 14.77
CA PRO A 193 30.52 -4.90 15.17
C PRO A 193 30.64 -3.87 14.04
N GLU A 194 31.41 -4.18 12.98
CA GLU A 194 31.64 -3.29 11.84
C GLU A 194 30.64 -3.50 10.69
N ALA A 195 29.76 -4.51 10.80
CA ALA A 195 28.78 -4.82 9.77
C ALA A 195 27.75 -3.70 9.60
N VAL A 196 27.31 -3.53 8.37
CA VAL A 196 26.11 -2.78 8.02
C VAL A 196 24.93 -3.75 8.01
N ILE A 197 23.76 -3.31 8.45
CA ILE A 197 22.56 -4.13 8.52
C ILE A 197 21.48 -3.50 7.67
N LEU A 198 20.94 -4.24 6.68
CA LEU A 198 19.71 -3.90 6.01
C LEU A 198 18.54 -4.45 6.85
N ALA A 199 17.75 -3.57 7.44
CA ALA A 199 16.66 -3.98 8.32
C ALA A 199 15.31 -3.43 7.85
N PRO A 200 14.26 -4.27 7.80
CA PRO A 200 12.89 -3.81 7.59
C PRO A 200 12.29 -3.23 8.87
N GLN A 201 11.28 -2.36 8.75
CA GLN A 201 10.45 -1.99 9.90
C GLN A 201 9.54 -3.18 10.30
N PRO A 202 9.29 -3.38 11.59
CA PRO A 202 9.74 -2.62 12.77
C PRO A 202 11.10 -3.08 13.35
N VAL A 203 11.82 -4.00 12.70
CA VAL A 203 13.11 -4.54 13.18
C VAL A 203 14.16 -3.42 13.26
N ALA A 204 14.23 -2.55 12.23
CA ALA A 204 15.13 -1.40 12.23
C ALA A 204 14.94 -0.54 13.49
N THR A 205 13.68 -0.19 13.80
CA THR A 205 13.35 0.57 15.01
C THR A 205 13.75 -0.19 16.29
N SER A 206 13.53 -1.51 16.33
CA SER A 206 13.93 -2.34 17.48
C SER A 206 15.45 -2.34 17.70
N ILE A 207 16.23 -2.42 16.62
CA ILE A 207 17.72 -2.33 16.67
C ILE A 207 18.14 -0.96 17.21
N LEU A 208 17.57 0.13 16.67
CA LEU A 208 17.88 1.51 17.11
C LEU A 208 17.51 1.76 18.58
N MET A 209 16.44 1.15 19.07
CA MET A 209 16.02 1.27 20.47
C MET A 209 16.92 0.49 21.45
N GLN A 210 17.55 -0.60 21.00
CA GLN A 210 18.32 -1.48 21.84
C GLN A 210 19.83 -1.17 21.85
N ASN A 211 20.30 -0.37 20.87
CA ASN A 211 21.72 -0.08 20.70
C ASN A 211 21.95 1.43 20.62
N GLU A 212 22.55 2.01 21.64
CA GLU A 212 22.80 3.45 21.74
C GLU A 212 23.70 4.01 20.62
N ASN A 213 24.58 3.17 20.06
CA ASN A 213 25.46 3.54 18.96
C ASN A 213 24.82 3.36 17.59
N ALA A 214 23.68 2.66 17.51
CA ALA A 214 23.02 2.39 16.23
C ALA A 214 22.57 3.68 15.54
N LYS A 215 22.85 3.77 14.24
CA LYS A 215 22.45 4.89 13.38
C LYS A 215 21.87 4.36 12.08
N THR A 216 20.85 5.06 11.57
CA THR A 216 20.44 4.91 10.17
C THR A 216 21.48 5.60 9.29
N LEU A 217 22.07 4.85 8.37
CA LEU A 217 22.97 5.40 7.35
C LEU A 217 22.16 5.89 6.15
N PHE A 218 21.28 5.03 5.63
CA PHE A 218 20.51 5.31 4.44
C PHE A 218 19.08 4.77 4.57
N ASP A 219 18.09 5.57 4.16
CA ASP A 219 16.74 5.12 3.87
C ASP A 219 16.71 4.59 2.43
N MET A 220 16.23 3.37 2.23
CA MET A 220 16.27 2.73 0.91
C MET A 220 15.28 3.35 -0.07
N THR A 221 14.22 4.01 0.42
CA THR A 221 13.29 4.75 -0.43
C THR A 221 13.95 5.99 -1.02
N GLU A 222 14.64 6.76 -0.16
CA GLU A 222 15.37 7.94 -0.61
C GLU A 222 16.49 7.59 -1.61
N GLU A 223 17.21 6.49 -1.36
CA GLU A 223 18.27 6.04 -2.27
C GLU A 223 17.71 5.48 -3.58
N TRP A 224 16.56 4.81 -3.53
CA TRP A 224 15.84 4.34 -4.72
C TRP A 224 15.41 5.51 -5.60
N ASP A 225 14.78 6.53 -5.01
CA ASP A 225 14.25 7.69 -5.74
C ASP A 225 15.36 8.48 -6.45
N LYS A 226 16.55 8.58 -5.84
CA LYS A 226 17.73 9.20 -6.47
C LYS A 226 18.18 8.48 -7.75
N ILE A 227 18.01 7.16 -7.81
CA ILE A 227 18.43 6.31 -8.93
C ILE A 227 17.33 6.25 -9.99
N ALA A 228 16.09 6.08 -9.57
CA ALA A 228 14.95 5.86 -10.44
C ALA A 228 14.51 7.12 -11.23
N GLY A 229 14.83 8.32 -10.74
CA GLY A 229 14.57 9.58 -11.45
C GLY A 229 13.08 9.87 -11.72
N GLY A 230 12.16 9.21 -11.00
CA GLY A 230 10.71 9.34 -11.18
C GLY A 230 10.04 8.25 -12.02
N ASP A 231 10.83 7.40 -12.69
CA ASP A 231 10.27 6.29 -13.51
C ASP A 231 9.74 5.13 -12.67
N SER A 232 10.08 5.10 -11.38
CA SER A 232 9.72 4.06 -10.43
C SER A 232 9.71 4.63 -9.02
N THR A 233 8.84 4.10 -8.17
CA THR A 233 8.81 4.40 -6.73
C THR A 233 8.87 3.09 -5.95
N LEU A 234 9.59 3.05 -4.84
CA LEU A 234 9.72 1.86 -4.00
C LEU A 234 8.39 1.56 -3.30
N MET A 235 7.52 0.83 -3.99
CA MET A 235 6.17 0.45 -3.55
C MET A 235 6.15 -0.99 -3.07
N MET A 236 6.24 -1.22 -1.75
CA MET A 236 6.45 -2.56 -1.20
C MET A 236 5.17 -3.27 -0.77
N GLY A 237 4.11 -2.55 -0.46
CA GLY A 237 2.83 -3.11 -0.04
C GLY A 237 1.64 -2.55 -0.81
N CYS A 238 0.65 -3.39 -1.04
CA CYS A 238 -0.58 -3.01 -1.73
C CYS A 238 -1.80 -3.76 -1.17
N VAL A 239 -2.97 -3.30 -1.58
CA VAL A 239 -4.24 -3.99 -1.36
C VAL A 239 -4.73 -4.51 -2.70
N ILE A 240 -5.04 -5.80 -2.75
CA ILE A 240 -5.58 -6.49 -3.93
C ILE A 240 -6.99 -6.97 -3.67
N VAL A 241 -7.77 -7.08 -4.74
CA VAL A 241 -9.12 -7.66 -4.73
C VAL A 241 -9.20 -8.83 -5.69
N ARG A 242 -9.97 -9.84 -5.37
CA ARG A 242 -10.33 -10.92 -6.28
C ARG A 242 -11.33 -10.40 -7.33
N ASN A 243 -11.02 -10.61 -8.61
CA ASN A 243 -11.81 -10.01 -9.72
C ASN A 243 -13.28 -10.44 -9.74
N GLU A 244 -13.58 -11.67 -9.32
CA GLU A 244 -14.97 -12.10 -9.18
C GLU A 244 -15.74 -11.28 -8.12
N PHE A 245 -15.08 -10.94 -7.01
CA PHE A 245 -15.68 -10.08 -5.97
C PHE A 245 -15.86 -8.65 -6.47
N LEU A 246 -14.83 -8.10 -7.11
CA LEU A 246 -14.86 -6.74 -7.71
C LEU A 246 -16.02 -6.59 -8.69
N GLN A 247 -16.21 -7.56 -9.59
CA GLN A 247 -17.29 -7.55 -10.59
C GLN A 247 -18.68 -7.68 -9.96
N ALA A 248 -18.79 -8.49 -8.91
CA ALA A 248 -20.07 -8.70 -8.22
C ALA A 248 -20.46 -7.55 -7.27
N ASN A 249 -19.48 -6.85 -6.70
CA ASN A 249 -19.67 -5.87 -5.63
C ASN A 249 -18.87 -4.57 -5.85
N PRO A 250 -18.97 -3.89 -7.02
CA PRO A 250 -18.15 -2.71 -7.31
C PRO A 250 -18.39 -1.59 -6.28
N GLY A 251 -19.64 -1.35 -5.86
CA GLY A 251 -19.96 -0.34 -4.86
C GLY A 251 -19.36 -0.62 -3.48
N ALA A 252 -19.26 -1.90 -3.07
CA ALA A 252 -18.60 -2.28 -1.82
C ALA A 252 -17.08 -2.06 -1.89
N VAL A 253 -16.45 -2.26 -3.05
CA VAL A 253 -15.03 -1.98 -3.24
C VAL A 253 -14.75 -0.47 -3.16
N GLU A 254 -15.61 0.37 -3.73
CA GLU A 254 -15.51 1.83 -3.59
C GLU A 254 -15.65 2.28 -2.12
N LEU A 255 -16.59 1.72 -1.38
CA LEU A 255 -16.72 1.96 0.06
C LEU A 255 -15.47 1.51 0.82
N PHE A 256 -14.95 0.32 0.50
CA PHE A 256 -13.70 -0.19 1.09
C PHE A 256 -12.53 0.78 0.86
N LEU A 257 -12.36 1.29 -0.35
CA LEU A 257 -11.29 2.24 -0.67
C LEU A 257 -11.39 3.51 0.19
N GLN A 258 -12.60 4.04 0.38
CA GLN A 258 -12.84 5.23 1.24
C GLN A 258 -12.50 4.94 2.71
N GLU A 259 -12.98 3.82 3.24
CA GLU A 259 -12.78 3.41 4.63
C GLU A 259 -11.31 3.06 4.91
N TYR A 260 -10.65 2.41 3.96
CA TYR A 260 -9.23 2.05 4.06
C TYR A 260 -8.32 3.28 3.97
N ALA A 261 -8.62 4.23 3.06
CA ALA A 261 -7.92 5.51 2.99
C ALA A 261 -8.02 6.29 4.31
N ALA A 262 -9.22 6.37 4.90
CA ALA A 262 -9.44 7.00 6.19
C ALA A 262 -8.67 6.29 7.33
N SER A 263 -8.58 4.95 7.27
CA SER A 263 -7.79 4.15 8.21
C SER A 263 -6.30 4.47 8.14
N ILE A 264 -5.74 4.57 6.93
CA ILE A 264 -4.33 4.94 6.72
C ILE A 264 -4.06 6.37 7.19
N GLU A 265 -4.93 7.33 6.85
CA GLU A 265 -4.78 8.72 7.29
C GLU A 265 -4.82 8.82 8.82
N LYS A 266 -5.71 8.08 9.47
CA LYS A 266 -5.74 8.02 10.93
C LYS A 266 -4.48 7.36 11.50
N ALA A 267 -3.92 6.34 10.86
CA ALA A 267 -2.67 5.72 11.29
C ALA A 267 -1.47 6.69 11.23
N ARG A 268 -1.49 7.64 10.29
CA ARG A 268 -0.46 8.68 10.14
C ARG A 268 -0.66 9.86 11.09
N SER A 269 -1.91 10.24 11.35
CA SER A 269 -2.24 11.41 12.18
C SER A 269 -2.37 11.08 13.67
N ASP A 270 -2.79 9.86 14.03
CA ASP A 270 -2.91 9.34 15.40
C ASP A 270 -2.02 8.10 15.58
N VAL A 271 -0.71 8.34 15.60
CA VAL A 271 0.31 7.29 15.74
C VAL A 271 0.18 6.56 17.08
N GLU A 272 -0.14 7.27 18.16
CA GLU A 272 -0.28 6.69 19.50
C GLU A 272 -1.48 5.75 19.57
N GLY A 273 -2.66 6.19 19.12
CA GLY A 273 -3.85 5.38 19.08
C GLY A 273 -3.68 4.16 18.17
N THR A 274 -3.08 4.33 16.98
CA THR A 274 -2.80 3.21 16.08
C THR A 274 -1.79 2.22 16.65
N ALA A 275 -0.79 2.69 17.39
CA ALA A 275 0.18 1.81 18.06
C ALA A 275 -0.48 0.90 19.11
N VAL A 276 -1.46 1.42 19.84
CA VAL A 276 -2.26 0.60 20.78
C VAL A 276 -3.05 -0.48 20.03
N LEU A 277 -3.64 -0.14 18.89
CA LEU A 277 -4.36 -1.13 18.05
C LEU A 277 -3.42 -2.18 17.48
N CYS A 278 -2.19 -1.80 17.06
CA CYS A 278 -1.19 -2.76 16.60
C CYS A 278 -0.86 -3.81 17.68
N GLU A 279 -0.75 -3.42 18.95
CA GLU A 279 -0.55 -4.35 20.07
C GLU A 279 -1.82 -5.15 20.35
N GLN A 280 -2.97 -4.52 20.39
CA GLN A 280 -4.27 -5.15 20.66
C GLN A 280 -4.59 -6.28 19.66
N TYR A 281 -4.37 -6.04 18.37
CA TYR A 281 -4.62 -7.02 17.31
C TYR A 281 -3.42 -7.95 17.05
N GLY A 282 -2.30 -7.78 17.79
CA GLY A 282 -1.13 -8.66 17.69
C GLY A 282 -0.28 -8.43 16.45
N LEU A 283 -0.45 -7.29 15.74
CA LEU A 283 0.36 -6.95 14.57
C LEU A 283 1.81 -6.62 14.95
N ILE A 284 2.00 -5.83 16.00
CA ILE A 284 3.30 -5.48 16.60
C ILE A 284 3.23 -5.78 18.10
N PRO A 285 4.18 -6.54 18.67
CA PRO A 285 4.05 -7.08 20.04
C PRO A 285 3.91 -6.05 21.16
N LYS A 286 4.34 -4.79 20.93
CA LYS A 286 4.33 -3.72 21.94
C LYS A 286 3.97 -2.38 21.30
N ALA A 287 2.99 -1.68 21.87
CA ALA A 287 2.59 -0.35 21.42
C ALA A 287 3.77 0.64 21.41
N ALA A 288 4.66 0.58 22.40
CA ALA A 288 5.84 1.44 22.44
C ALA A 288 6.79 1.24 21.25
N LEU A 289 6.93 0.02 20.73
CA LEU A 289 7.67 -0.26 19.50
C LEU A 289 6.90 0.24 18.28
N ALA A 290 5.61 -0.05 18.21
CA ALA A 290 4.74 0.40 17.12
C ALA A 290 4.74 1.94 16.99
N GLN A 291 4.59 2.66 18.10
CA GLN A 291 4.61 4.12 18.14
C GLN A 291 5.91 4.72 17.57
N LYS A 292 7.03 4.07 17.81
CA LYS A 292 8.34 4.49 17.27
C LYS A 292 8.52 4.09 15.81
N ALA A 293 7.97 2.94 15.39
CA ALA A 293 8.17 2.39 14.06
C ALA A 293 7.21 2.99 13.01
N ILE A 294 5.95 3.28 13.36
CA ILE A 294 4.90 3.76 12.42
C ILE A 294 5.37 4.93 11.55
N PRO A 295 6.06 5.97 12.06
CA PRO A 295 6.52 7.07 11.21
C PRO A 295 7.49 6.66 10.09
N SER A 296 8.18 5.53 10.24
CA SER A 296 9.12 4.98 9.26
C SER A 296 8.57 3.77 8.49
N CYS A 297 7.27 3.48 8.60
CA CYS A 297 6.63 2.35 7.93
C CYS A 297 6.10 2.68 6.54
N GLY A 298 6.43 3.84 5.98
CA GLY A 298 6.08 4.21 4.60
C GLY A 298 4.58 4.16 4.29
N LEU A 299 3.71 4.40 5.29
CA LEU A 299 2.26 4.33 5.11
C LEU A 299 1.79 5.36 4.09
N THR A 300 1.05 4.91 3.10
CA THR A 300 0.53 5.73 2.01
C THR A 300 -0.80 5.19 1.48
N PHE A 301 -1.46 5.98 0.66
CA PHE A 301 -2.63 5.52 -0.10
C PHE A 301 -2.53 6.10 -1.51
N VAL A 302 -2.02 5.31 -2.45
CA VAL A 302 -1.81 5.71 -3.85
C VAL A 302 -2.65 4.83 -4.75
N THR A 303 -3.43 5.43 -5.66
CA THR A 303 -4.37 4.78 -6.58
C THR A 303 -4.20 5.26 -8.01
N GLY A 304 -4.90 4.65 -8.96
CA GLY A 304 -5.01 5.11 -10.35
C GLY A 304 -3.67 5.21 -11.08
N ALA A 305 -3.53 6.22 -11.91
CA ALA A 305 -2.37 6.39 -12.79
C ALA A 305 -1.03 6.56 -12.04
N GLU A 306 -1.04 7.21 -10.88
CA GLU A 306 0.16 7.35 -10.04
C GLU A 306 0.62 5.98 -9.52
N MET A 307 -0.33 5.18 -9.00
CA MET A 307 -0.05 3.80 -8.59
C MET A 307 0.53 2.98 -9.74
N LYS A 308 -0.09 3.02 -10.91
CA LYS A 308 0.38 2.27 -12.07
C LYS A 308 1.79 2.65 -12.47
N THR A 309 2.08 3.95 -12.58
CA THR A 309 3.42 4.43 -12.97
C THR A 309 4.49 3.96 -12.00
N GLY A 310 4.32 4.22 -10.68
CA GLY A 310 5.31 3.87 -9.69
C GLY A 310 5.48 2.36 -9.51
N LEU A 311 4.34 1.62 -9.46
CA LEU A 311 4.35 0.19 -9.22
C LEU A 311 4.87 -0.60 -10.43
N SER A 312 4.50 -0.23 -11.66
CA SER A 312 5.01 -0.91 -12.86
C SER A 312 6.52 -0.76 -12.98
N GLY A 313 7.07 0.43 -12.71
CA GLY A 313 8.52 0.65 -12.68
C GLY A 313 9.21 -0.17 -11.58
N TYR A 314 8.64 -0.25 -10.38
CA TYR A 314 9.16 -1.12 -9.33
C TYR A 314 9.15 -2.60 -9.72
N LEU A 315 8.04 -3.10 -10.27
CA LEU A 315 7.94 -4.49 -10.71
C LEU A 315 8.89 -4.81 -11.86
N GLN A 316 9.19 -3.81 -12.75
CA GLN A 316 10.18 -3.97 -13.80
C GLN A 316 11.57 -4.21 -13.21
N VAL A 317 12.00 -3.44 -12.21
CA VAL A 317 13.29 -3.65 -11.52
C VAL A 317 13.35 -5.03 -10.88
N MET A 318 12.26 -5.47 -10.23
CA MET A 318 12.19 -6.82 -9.65
C MET A 318 12.27 -7.92 -10.72
N PHE A 319 11.57 -7.74 -11.84
CA PHE A 319 11.58 -8.67 -12.98
C PHE A 319 12.98 -8.79 -13.60
N ASP A 320 13.65 -7.67 -13.82
CA ASP A 320 15.01 -7.62 -14.41
C ASP A 320 16.04 -8.31 -13.50
N ALA A 321 15.88 -8.16 -12.18
CA ALA A 321 16.71 -8.85 -11.21
C ALA A 321 16.43 -10.37 -11.19
N ASN A 322 15.16 -10.77 -11.23
CA ASN A 322 14.73 -12.16 -11.27
C ASN A 322 13.25 -12.25 -11.68
N PRO A 323 12.92 -12.72 -12.89
CA PRO A 323 11.55 -12.84 -13.37
C PRO A 323 10.62 -13.62 -12.41
N LYS A 324 11.14 -14.59 -11.67
CA LYS A 324 10.34 -15.36 -10.70
C LYS A 324 9.86 -14.53 -9.51
N SER A 325 10.52 -13.41 -9.22
CA SER A 325 10.14 -12.52 -8.10
C SER A 325 8.74 -11.92 -8.28
N VAL A 326 8.28 -11.81 -9.52
CA VAL A 326 6.96 -11.28 -9.90
C VAL A 326 6.06 -12.34 -10.57
N GLY A 327 6.41 -13.63 -10.44
CA GLY A 327 5.61 -14.73 -10.98
C GLY A 327 5.92 -15.12 -12.43
N GLY A 328 7.04 -14.63 -13.00
CA GLY A 328 7.56 -15.05 -14.32
C GLY A 328 7.24 -14.11 -15.47
N ALA A 329 6.30 -13.18 -15.30
CA ALA A 329 5.95 -12.15 -16.28
C ALA A 329 5.53 -10.86 -15.55
N LEU A 330 5.64 -9.71 -16.23
CA LEU A 330 5.07 -8.45 -15.75
C LEU A 330 3.55 -8.49 -15.94
N PRO A 331 2.76 -7.97 -14.95
CA PRO A 331 1.32 -7.86 -15.09
C PRO A 331 0.89 -6.93 -16.23
N GLY A 332 -0.29 -7.20 -16.80
CA GLY A 332 -0.94 -6.34 -17.79
C GLY A 332 -1.59 -5.08 -17.19
N ASP A 333 -2.18 -4.26 -18.05
CA ASP A 333 -2.83 -3.00 -17.64
C ASP A 333 -4.04 -3.22 -16.72
N ASP A 334 -4.73 -4.33 -16.86
CA ASP A 334 -5.88 -4.75 -16.05
C ASP A 334 -5.53 -5.14 -14.59
N PHE A 335 -4.24 -5.22 -14.29
CA PHE A 335 -3.75 -5.41 -12.93
C PHE A 335 -3.97 -4.17 -12.04
N TYR A 336 -4.12 -2.98 -12.62
CA TYR A 336 -4.15 -1.70 -11.90
C TYR A 336 -5.55 -1.08 -11.93
N TYR A 337 -6.23 -1.04 -10.79
CA TYR A 337 -7.58 -0.48 -10.68
C TYR A 337 -7.62 1.03 -10.95
N GLY A 338 -8.50 1.47 -11.85
CA GLY A 338 -8.71 2.89 -12.12
C GLY A 338 -7.55 3.61 -12.83
N ALA A 339 -6.66 2.87 -13.52
CA ALA A 339 -5.45 3.42 -14.15
C ALA A 339 -5.44 3.29 -15.68
#